data_d132ab4daa5e056eb2203564332393a8
#
_entry.id   d132ab4daa5e056eb2203564332393a8
#
_cell.length_a   1.000
_cell.length_b   1.000
_cell.length_c   1.000
_cell.angle_alpha   90.00
_cell.angle_beta   90.00
_cell.angle_gamma   90.00
#
_symmetry.space_group_name_H-M   'P 1'
#
loop_
_entity.id
_entity.type
_entity.pdbx_description
1 polymer ?
#
loop_
_entity_poly.entity_id
_entity_poly.type
_entity_poly.pdbx_seq_one_letter_code
_entity_poly.pdbx_strand_id
1 'polypeptide(L)'
;MADRKFGCLSIFLFVALCASVFINFMLVIVALRGFTTGTRFEEPTPRFREVVVQRGARLVPDRIALITMRGLISGSIPGNVSESMVEDMRLALEQAREDNRVKAIVLEIDSPGGEVTAADEIYNAVTKVRARKPVVIYMDSLAASGGYYVACGGKYLMANETTITGSIGVIIQTLNYEQLFNKIGLASVVFKSGKFKDILNGARPMTPEERELIQSFVMQTYDKFLGIVSKERGLPADMLRSTIADGRILSGKDALNSKLIDGLGQIEDAYAKAKQLGNAPEASVVKYGPPFSLSRIFRAFGEFGGDSKIELQLPKQLVPQLESGRAYFLPSFYAP
;
A
#
# COMPACT_ATOMS: atom_id res chain seq x y z
N MET A 1 43.60 53.60 13.77
CA MET A 1 43.36 52.14 13.47
C MET A 1 41.88 51.75 13.31
N ALA A 2 40.92 52.64 13.52
CA ALA A 2 39.48 52.36 13.42
C ALA A 2 38.94 52.38 11.97
N ASP A 3 39.46 53.22 11.09
CA ASP A 3 38.92 53.41 9.73
C ASP A 3 39.08 52.22 8.76
N ARG A 4 40.08 51.35 8.97
CA ARG A 4 40.29 50.19 8.08
C ARG A 4 39.25 49.06 8.30
N LYS A 5 38.67 48.92 9.48
CA LYS A 5 37.70 47.88 9.77
C LYS A 5 36.31 48.21 9.19
N PHE A 6 35.93 49.50 9.13
CA PHE A 6 34.68 49.93 8.51
C PHE A 6 34.68 49.72 7.00
N GLY A 7 35.80 49.93 6.31
CA GLY A 7 35.91 49.72 4.87
C GLY A 7 35.72 48.23 4.47
N CYS A 8 36.31 47.30 5.21
CA CYS A 8 36.14 45.86 4.91
C CYS A 8 34.71 45.38 5.14
N LEU A 9 34.04 45.84 6.17
CA LEU A 9 32.63 45.47 6.45
C LEU A 9 31.70 46.03 5.38
N SER A 10 31.92 47.29 4.94
CA SER A 10 31.13 47.89 3.86
C SER A 10 31.30 47.19 2.51
N ILE A 11 32.53 46.78 2.19
CA ILE A 11 32.82 45.99 0.98
C ILE A 11 32.13 44.62 1.05
N PHE A 12 32.21 43.94 2.19
CA PHE A 12 31.54 42.65 2.38
C PHE A 12 30.01 42.75 2.24
N LEU A 13 29.41 43.76 2.88
CA LEU A 13 27.97 44.02 2.78
C LEU A 13 27.54 44.35 1.33
N PHE A 14 28.36 45.15 0.61
CA PHE A 14 28.09 45.46 -0.80
C PHE A 14 28.16 44.21 -1.69
N VAL A 15 29.17 43.36 -1.49
CA VAL A 15 29.29 42.09 -2.26
C VAL A 15 28.11 41.15 -1.93
N ALA A 16 27.71 41.04 -0.65
CA ALA A 16 26.57 40.25 -0.23
C ALA A 16 25.24 40.74 -0.86
N LEU A 17 25.06 42.09 -0.92
CA LEU A 17 23.93 42.72 -1.55
C LEU A 17 23.90 42.44 -3.07
N CYS A 18 25.02 42.60 -3.75
CA CYS A 18 25.14 42.29 -5.20
C CYS A 18 24.85 40.81 -5.48
N ALA A 19 25.36 39.88 -4.66
CA ALA A 19 25.07 38.47 -4.76
C ALA A 19 23.57 38.16 -4.55
N SER A 20 22.95 38.79 -3.56
CA SER A 20 21.51 38.66 -3.29
C SER A 20 20.67 39.17 -4.46
N VAL A 21 20.99 40.35 -5.01
CA VAL A 21 20.31 40.91 -6.18
C VAL A 21 20.47 39.99 -7.38
N PHE A 22 21.66 39.48 -7.63
CA PHE A 22 21.93 38.55 -8.74
C PHE A 22 21.13 37.24 -8.61
N ILE A 23 21.09 36.65 -7.41
CA ILE A 23 20.31 35.45 -7.14
C ILE A 23 18.80 35.71 -7.36
N ASN A 24 18.28 36.82 -6.84
CA ASN A 24 16.89 37.17 -7.05
C ASN A 24 16.56 37.42 -8.54
N PHE A 25 17.46 38.06 -9.27
CA PHE A 25 17.30 38.28 -10.71
C PHE A 25 17.30 36.96 -11.49
N MET A 26 18.20 36.02 -11.16
CA MET A 26 18.20 34.67 -11.71
C MET A 26 16.92 33.90 -11.41
N LEU A 27 16.41 33.99 -10.18
CA LEU A 27 15.14 33.37 -9.81
C LEU A 27 13.96 33.94 -10.61
N VAL A 28 13.94 35.25 -10.84
CA VAL A 28 12.94 35.91 -11.70
C VAL A 28 13.05 35.45 -13.15
N ILE A 29 14.26 35.32 -13.70
CA ILE A 29 14.46 34.78 -15.06
C ILE A 29 13.97 33.34 -15.18
N VAL A 30 14.27 32.49 -14.19
CA VAL A 30 13.78 31.09 -14.14
C VAL A 30 12.25 31.06 -14.05
N ALA A 31 11.66 31.89 -13.21
CA ALA A 31 10.21 32.02 -13.10
C ALA A 31 9.56 32.52 -14.42
N LEU A 32 10.13 33.55 -15.06
CA LEU A 32 9.64 34.06 -16.34
C LEU A 32 9.78 33.03 -17.48
N ARG A 33 10.88 32.28 -17.52
CA ARG A 33 11.04 31.19 -18.50
C ARG A 33 10.01 30.07 -18.29
N GLY A 34 9.64 29.77 -17.04
CA GLY A 34 8.55 28.83 -16.71
C GLY A 34 7.19 29.31 -17.23
N PHE A 35 6.95 30.64 -17.28
CA PHE A 35 5.71 31.22 -17.82
C PHE A 35 5.66 31.31 -19.34
N THR A 36 6.79 31.48 -20.02
CA THR A 36 6.83 31.72 -21.48
C THR A 36 6.95 30.45 -22.32
N THR A 37 7.43 29.36 -21.74
CA THR A 37 7.62 28.09 -22.47
C THR A 37 6.46 27.15 -22.24
N GLY A 38 5.27 27.42 -22.05
CA GLY A 38 4.10 26.52 -22.05
C GLY A 38 4.38 24.98 -21.95
N THR A 39 5.61 24.62 -21.67
CA THR A 39 6.00 23.26 -21.35
C THR A 39 5.35 22.94 -20.01
N ARG A 40 4.26 22.17 -20.05
CA ARG A 40 3.91 21.33 -18.92
C ARG A 40 5.23 20.69 -18.48
N PHE A 41 5.79 21.14 -17.36
CA PHE A 41 6.70 20.32 -16.62
C PHE A 41 5.85 19.11 -16.24
N GLU A 42 5.93 18.02 -17.03
CA GLU A 42 5.59 16.73 -16.51
C GLU A 42 6.53 16.58 -15.32
N GLU A 43 5.97 16.69 -14.12
CA GLU A 43 6.72 16.34 -12.91
C GLU A 43 7.30 14.97 -13.21
N PRO A 44 8.64 14.81 -13.15
CA PRO A 44 9.23 13.52 -13.42
C PRO A 44 8.57 12.54 -12.46
N THR A 45 7.84 11.58 -12.99
CA THR A 45 7.17 10.55 -12.20
C THR A 45 8.18 10.02 -11.20
N PRO A 46 7.90 10.07 -9.89
CA PRO A 46 8.88 9.71 -8.88
C PRO A 46 9.38 8.29 -9.16
N ARG A 47 10.66 8.14 -9.48
CA ARG A 47 11.24 6.84 -9.73
C ARG A 47 11.77 6.25 -8.43
N PHE A 48 11.36 5.02 -8.16
CA PHE A 48 11.89 4.25 -7.04
C PHE A 48 13.40 4.04 -7.22
N ARG A 49 14.14 4.23 -6.13
CA ARG A 49 15.57 3.96 -6.11
C ARG A 49 15.84 2.46 -6.08
N GLU A 50 16.74 1.99 -6.92
CA GLU A 50 17.15 0.59 -6.93
C GLU A 50 18.29 0.35 -5.92
N VAL A 51 18.12 -0.63 -5.07
CA VAL A 51 19.13 -1.12 -4.13
C VAL A 51 19.40 -2.59 -4.45
N VAL A 52 20.66 -2.92 -4.76
CA VAL A 52 21.03 -4.31 -5.06
C VAL A 52 20.94 -5.15 -3.79
N VAL A 53 20.08 -6.17 -3.80
CA VAL A 53 19.90 -7.14 -2.71
C VAL A 53 20.73 -8.40 -2.98
N GLN A 54 20.71 -8.89 -4.22
CA GLN A 54 21.50 -10.02 -4.66
C GLN A 54 22.23 -9.66 -5.96
N ARG A 55 23.55 -9.79 -5.97
CA ARG A 55 24.34 -9.53 -7.19
C ARG A 55 24.22 -10.72 -8.14
N GLY A 56 24.00 -10.40 -9.40
CA GLY A 56 24.13 -11.33 -10.52
C GLY A 56 25.53 -11.34 -11.11
N ALA A 57 25.68 -11.84 -12.34
CA ALA A 57 26.95 -11.79 -13.04
C ALA A 57 27.38 -10.35 -13.38
N ARG A 58 28.68 -10.07 -13.30
CA ARG A 58 29.24 -8.69 -13.32
C ARG A 58 28.89 -7.85 -14.55
N LEU A 59 28.64 -8.47 -15.69
CA LEU A 59 28.41 -7.79 -16.97
C LEU A 59 26.97 -7.96 -17.49
N VAL A 60 26.07 -8.55 -16.71
CA VAL A 60 24.69 -8.78 -17.12
C VAL A 60 23.83 -7.64 -16.60
N PRO A 61 23.17 -6.86 -17.49
CA PRO A 61 22.32 -5.74 -17.09
C PRO A 61 20.94 -6.20 -16.57
N ASP A 62 20.59 -7.47 -16.75
CA ASP A 62 19.29 -8.01 -16.41
C ASP A 62 19.01 -7.97 -14.90
N ARG A 63 17.77 -7.72 -14.54
CA ARG A 63 17.32 -7.50 -13.16
C ARG A 63 16.02 -8.25 -12.87
N ILE A 64 15.90 -8.66 -11.60
CA ILE A 64 14.64 -9.01 -10.98
C ILE A 64 14.28 -7.87 -10.04
N ALA A 65 13.13 -7.25 -10.24
CA ALA A 65 12.64 -6.20 -9.33
C ALA A 65 11.98 -6.83 -8.11
N LEU A 66 12.48 -6.51 -6.91
CA LEU A 66 11.83 -6.83 -5.65
C LEU A 66 11.01 -5.63 -5.20
N ILE A 67 9.70 -5.81 -5.15
CA ILE A 67 8.73 -4.83 -4.66
C ILE A 67 8.13 -5.40 -3.36
N THR A 68 8.04 -4.60 -2.31
CA THR A 68 7.55 -5.03 -1.00
C THR A 68 6.25 -4.33 -0.66
N MET A 69 5.21 -5.09 -0.32
CA MET A 69 3.92 -4.61 0.18
C MET A 69 3.75 -5.06 1.63
N ARG A 70 3.78 -4.11 2.58
CA ARG A 70 3.71 -4.40 4.02
C ARG A 70 2.65 -3.59 4.74
N GLY A 71 1.98 -4.22 5.70
CA GLY A 71 0.99 -3.58 6.56
C GLY A 71 -0.43 -3.58 5.99
N LEU A 72 -1.31 -2.74 6.58
CA LEU A 72 -2.72 -2.66 6.20
C LEU A 72 -2.86 -2.06 4.79
N ILE A 73 -3.61 -2.72 3.93
CA ILE A 73 -3.92 -2.20 2.58
C ILE A 73 -4.95 -1.08 2.70
N SER A 74 -4.56 0.14 2.34
CA SER A 74 -5.44 1.32 2.39
C SER A 74 -5.20 2.23 1.19
N GLY A 75 -6.27 2.80 0.66
CA GLY A 75 -6.24 3.79 -0.43
C GLY A 75 -5.80 5.18 0.03
N SER A 76 -6.03 5.51 1.30
CA SER A 76 -5.61 6.79 1.90
C SER A 76 -5.28 6.60 3.37
N ILE A 77 -4.17 7.17 3.82
CA ILE A 77 -3.83 7.21 5.25
C ILE A 77 -4.35 8.55 5.79
N PRO A 78 -5.34 8.56 6.73
CA PRO A 78 -5.83 9.80 7.34
C PRO A 78 -4.67 10.59 7.96
N GLY A 79 -4.54 11.87 7.58
CA GLY A 79 -3.47 12.75 8.07
C GLY A 79 -2.15 12.71 7.29
N ASN A 80 -2.03 11.88 6.27
CA ASN A 80 -0.84 11.81 5.42
C ASN A 80 -1.23 12.11 3.95
N VAL A 81 -1.00 13.33 3.50
CA VAL A 81 -1.45 13.84 2.19
C VAL A 81 -0.65 13.25 1.01
N SER A 82 0.37 12.42 1.24
CA SER A 82 1.35 12.11 0.21
C SER A 82 1.65 10.62 -0.05
N GLU A 83 1.07 9.66 0.66
CA GLU A 83 1.46 8.26 0.47
C GLU A 83 0.25 7.31 0.58
N SER A 84 -0.31 6.97 -0.56
CA SER A 84 -1.25 5.86 -0.70
C SER A 84 -0.46 4.60 -1.06
N MET A 85 -0.64 3.50 -0.30
CA MET A 85 -0.05 2.20 -0.65
C MET A 85 -0.41 1.78 -2.07
N VAL A 86 -1.63 2.07 -2.50
CA VAL A 86 -2.13 1.78 -3.86
C VAL A 86 -1.30 2.50 -4.91
N GLU A 87 -1.06 3.80 -4.72
CA GLU A 87 -0.29 4.61 -5.67
C GLU A 87 1.17 4.18 -5.71
N ASP A 88 1.79 3.94 -4.55
CA ASP A 88 3.17 3.44 -4.48
C ASP A 88 3.31 2.09 -5.18
N MET A 89 2.39 1.16 -4.96
CA MET A 89 2.38 -0.14 -5.63
C MET A 89 2.18 0.00 -7.14
N ARG A 90 1.24 0.86 -7.56
CA ARG A 90 0.98 1.12 -8.98
C ARG A 90 2.22 1.69 -9.67
N LEU A 91 2.87 2.68 -9.08
CA LEU A 91 4.07 3.32 -9.63
C LEU A 91 5.27 2.36 -9.67
N ALA A 92 5.50 1.58 -8.60
CA ALA A 92 6.60 0.62 -8.55
C ALA A 92 6.43 -0.49 -9.59
N LEU A 93 5.22 -1.03 -9.72
CA LEU A 93 4.87 -2.05 -10.71
C LEU A 93 5.00 -1.51 -12.13
N GLU A 94 4.56 -0.26 -12.38
CA GLU A 94 4.68 0.38 -13.68
C GLU A 94 6.14 0.64 -14.05
N GLN A 95 6.96 1.16 -13.11
CA GLN A 95 8.40 1.31 -13.33
C GLN A 95 9.06 -0.03 -13.69
N ALA A 96 8.73 -1.11 -12.96
CA ALA A 96 9.26 -2.44 -13.25
C ALA A 96 8.78 -2.96 -14.61
N ARG A 97 7.55 -2.64 -15.03
CA ARG A 97 7.00 -3.00 -16.33
C ARG A 97 7.71 -2.32 -17.48
N GLU A 98 8.02 -1.03 -17.35
CA GLU A 98 8.63 -0.22 -18.40
C GLU A 98 10.15 -0.41 -18.53
N ASP A 99 10.85 -0.79 -17.47
CA ASP A 99 12.32 -1.01 -17.53
C ASP A 99 12.65 -2.31 -18.26
N ASN A 100 13.22 -2.21 -19.47
CA ASN A 100 13.61 -3.35 -20.29
C ASN A 100 14.65 -4.28 -19.65
N ARG A 101 15.41 -3.80 -18.64
CA ARG A 101 16.36 -4.60 -17.86
C ARG A 101 15.66 -5.52 -16.87
N VAL A 102 14.46 -5.16 -16.42
CA VAL A 102 13.66 -5.98 -15.50
C VAL A 102 13.01 -7.11 -16.30
N LYS A 103 13.40 -8.35 -16.02
CA LYS A 103 12.91 -9.57 -16.70
C LYS A 103 11.77 -10.26 -15.96
N ALA A 104 11.73 -10.11 -14.64
CA ALA A 104 10.64 -10.59 -13.80
C ALA A 104 10.55 -9.74 -12.53
N ILE A 105 9.46 -9.89 -11.81
CA ILE A 105 9.18 -9.18 -10.56
C ILE A 105 8.95 -10.21 -9.46
N VAL A 106 9.49 -9.95 -8.28
CA VAL A 106 9.09 -10.58 -7.03
C VAL A 106 8.30 -9.56 -6.23
N LEU A 107 7.03 -9.85 -5.95
CA LEU A 107 6.20 -9.07 -5.04
C LEU A 107 6.17 -9.79 -3.69
N GLU A 108 6.90 -9.23 -2.73
CA GLU A 108 6.92 -9.67 -1.33
C GLU A 108 5.72 -9.09 -0.61
N ILE A 109 4.86 -9.93 -0.04
CA ILE A 109 3.64 -9.53 0.67
C ILE A 109 3.75 -9.93 2.14
N ASP A 110 3.57 -8.93 3.03
CA ASP A 110 3.44 -9.10 4.48
C ASP A 110 2.29 -8.20 4.97
N SER A 111 1.05 -8.68 4.77
CA SER A 111 -0.16 -7.89 4.95
C SER A 111 -1.34 -8.72 5.47
N PRO A 112 -2.10 -8.23 6.46
CA PRO A 112 -3.36 -8.84 6.88
C PRO A 112 -4.50 -8.63 5.87
N GLY A 113 -4.30 -7.80 4.86
CA GLY A 113 -5.34 -7.28 3.98
C GLY A 113 -5.70 -5.83 4.28
N GLY A 114 -6.93 -5.44 4.02
CA GLY A 114 -7.40 -4.07 4.24
C GLY A 114 -8.61 -3.71 3.41
N GLU A 115 -8.68 -2.47 2.91
CA GLU A 115 -9.80 -1.97 2.12
C GLU A 115 -9.99 -2.77 0.82
N VAL A 116 -11.23 -3.13 0.55
CA VAL A 116 -11.63 -3.93 -0.62
C VAL A 116 -11.19 -3.25 -1.92
N THR A 117 -11.51 -1.99 -2.09
CA THR A 117 -11.19 -1.23 -3.32
C THR A 117 -9.68 -1.11 -3.53
N ALA A 118 -8.94 -0.81 -2.47
CA ALA A 118 -7.49 -0.71 -2.51
C ALA A 118 -6.82 -2.04 -2.89
N ALA A 119 -7.30 -3.15 -2.33
CA ALA A 119 -6.81 -4.48 -2.68
C ALA A 119 -7.13 -4.84 -4.16
N ASP A 120 -8.33 -4.47 -4.64
CA ASP A 120 -8.74 -4.70 -6.04
C ASP A 120 -7.89 -3.87 -7.02
N GLU A 121 -7.58 -2.61 -6.71
CA GLU A 121 -6.73 -1.76 -7.54
C GLU A 121 -5.30 -2.33 -7.65
N ILE A 122 -4.72 -2.78 -6.54
CA ILE A 122 -3.38 -3.40 -6.53
C ILE A 122 -3.41 -4.74 -7.30
N TYR A 123 -4.42 -5.60 -7.10
CA TYR A 123 -4.60 -6.83 -7.88
C TYR A 123 -4.63 -6.55 -9.39
N ASN A 124 -5.40 -5.55 -9.80
CA ASN A 124 -5.49 -5.15 -11.21
C ASN A 124 -4.15 -4.63 -11.74
N ALA A 125 -3.38 -3.88 -10.94
CA ALA A 125 -2.03 -3.44 -11.31
C ALA A 125 -1.07 -4.64 -11.48
N VAL A 126 -1.10 -5.62 -10.57
CA VAL A 126 -0.29 -6.84 -10.66
C VAL A 126 -0.65 -7.65 -11.90
N THR A 127 -1.94 -7.86 -12.18
CA THR A 127 -2.39 -8.62 -13.36
C THR A 127 -2.00 -7.94 -14.68
N LYS A 128 -2.08 -6.60 -14.74
CA LYS A 128 -1.63 -5.82 -15.89
C LYS A 128 -0.15 -6.01 -16.18
N VAL A 129 0.67 -6.06 -15.14
CA VAL A 129 2.12 -6.28 -15.26
C VAL A 129 2.41 -7.74 -15.61
N ARG A 130 1.72 -8.70 -14.97
CA ARG A 130 1.83 -10.14 -15.26
C ARG A 130 1.62 -10.48 -16.74
N ALA A 131 0.80 -9.72 -17.44
CA ALA A 131 0.57 -9.91 -18.87
C ALA A 131 1.81 -9.65 -19.74
N ARG A 132 2.82 -8.91 -19.22
CA ARG A 132 4.06 -8.58 -19.93
C ARG A 132 5.31 -9.23 -19.35
N LYS A 133 5.37 -9.31 -18.02
CA LYS A 133 6.52 -9.85 -17.28
C LYS A 133 6.03 -10.77 -16.17
N PRO A 134 6.67 -11.92 -15.94
CA PRO A 134 6.26 -12.81 -14.86
C PRO A 134 6.37 -12.11 -13.51
N VAL A 135 5.32 -12.24 -12.69
CA VAL A 135 5.27 -11.76 -11.31
C VAL A 135 5.20 -12.98 -10.41
N VAL A 136 6.24 -13.18 -9.62
CA VAL A 136 6.29 -14.17 -8.55
C VAL A 136 5.84 -13.50 -7.26
N ILE A 137 4.87 -14.05 -6.60
CA ILE A 137 4.46 -13.62 -5.27
C ILE A 137 5.24 -14.42 -4.23
N TYR A 138 5.84 -13.72 -3.28
CA TYR A 138 6.36 -14.32 -2.06
C TYR A 138 5.54 -13.82 -0.87
N MET A 139 4.87 -14.73 -0.21
CA MET A 139 4.12 -14.46 1.02
C MET A 139 5.07 -14.67 2.20
N ASP A 140 5.42 -13.59 2.88
CA ASP A 140 6.30 -13.61 4.05
C ASP A 140 5.55 -14.16 5.29
N SER A 141 5.49 -13.44 6.39
CA SER A 141 4.84 -13.90 7.62
C SER A 141 3.31 -13.94 7.50
N LEU A 142 2.73 -12.98 6.77
CA LEU A 142 1.28 -12.80 6.66
C LEU A 142 0.89 -12.32 5.26
N ALA A 143 0.02 -13.07 4.59
CA ALA A 143 -0.59 -12.66 3.34
C ALA A 143 -2.04 -13.16 3.30
N ALA A 144 -2.90 -12.56 4.12
CA ALA A 144 -4.26 -13.01 4.34
C ALA A 144 -5.29 -12.04 3.78
N SER A 145 -6.48 -12.54 3.49
CA SER A 145 -7.64 -11.75 3.06
C SER A 145 -7.31 -10.82 1.88
N GLY A 146 -7.31 -9.49 2.00
CA GLY A 146 -6.88 -8.57 0.95
C GLY A 146 -5.45 -8.81 0.46
N GLY A 147 -4.54 -9.28 1.34
CA GLY A 147 -3.18 -9.67 0.97
C GLY A 147 -3.17 -10.89 0.04
N TYR A 148 -4.00 -11.90 0.32
CA TYR A 148 -4.19 -13.05 -0.55
C TYR A 148 -4.92 -12.68 -1.85
N TYR A 149 -5.89 -11.76 -1.77
CA TYR A 149 -6.57 -11.21 -2.96
C TYR A 149 -5.56 -10.63 -3.96
N VAL A 150 -4.65 -9.78 -3.47
CA VAL A 150 -3.56 -9.22 -4.29
C VAL A 150 -2.63 -10.31 -4.81
N ALA A 151 -2.29 -11.29 -3.97
CA ALA A 151 -1.42 -12.40 -4.33
C ALA A 151 -1.97 -13.22 -5.51
N CYS A 152 -3.28 -13.38 -5.62
CA CYS A 152 -3.92 -14.04 -6.77
C CYS A 152 -3.57 -13.39 -8.13
N GLY A 153 -3.13 -12.13 -8.14
CA GLY A 153 -2.64 -11.44 -9.34
C GLY A 153 -1.31 -11.98 -9.89
N GLY A 154 -0.54 -12.77 -9.13
CA GLY A 154 0.74 -13.31 -9.53
C GLY A 154 0.67 -14.44 -10.56
N LYS A 155 1.83 -14.74 -11.18
CA LYS A 155 2.00 -15.89 -12.07
C LYS A 155 2.35 -17.17 -11.31
N TYR A 156 3.04 -17.03 -10.18
CA TYR A 156 3.47 -18.11 -9.29
C TYR A 156 3.42 -17.59 -7.86
N LEU A 157 2.75 -18.33 -6.99
CA LEU A 157 2.54 -17.97 -5.59
C LEU A 157 3.37 -18.90 -4.71
N MET A 158 4.27 -18.34 -3.92
CA MET A 158 5.13 -19.05 -2.97
C MET A 158 4.91 -18.46 -1.58
N ALA A 159 4.95 -19.32 -0.56
CA ALA A 159 4.88 -18.94 0.84
C ALA A 159 5.94 -19.68 1.67
N ASN A 160 6.26 -19.16 2.86
CA ASN A 160 6.91 -19.97 3.88
C ASN A 160 5.90 -20.99 4.43
N GLU A 161 6.38 -22.13 4.95
CA GLU A 161 5.50 -23.16 5.51
C GLU A 161 4.60 -22.65 6.64
N THR A 162 5.13 -21.68 7.41
CA THR A 162 4.46 -21.07 8.57
C THR A 162 3.70 -19.79 8.25
N THR A 163 3.73 -19.30 7.01
CA THR A 163 2.99 -18.12 6.59
C THR A 163 1.51 -18.25 6.93
N ILE A 164 0.92 -17.21 7.49
CA ILE A 164 -0.53 -17.12 7.66
C ILE A 164 -1.14 -16.55 6.40
N THR A 165 -2.07 -17.29 5.77
CA THR A 165 -2.74 -16.88 4.53
C THR A 165 -4.22 -17.27 4.51
N GLY A 166 -4.87 -17.30 3.35
CA GLY A 166 -6.30 -17.59 3.23
C GLY A 166 -7.15 -16.42 3.72
N SER A 167 -8.01 -16.63 4.71
CA SER A 167 -9.00 -15.64 5.18
C SER A 167 -9.81 -15.05 4.02
N ILE A 168 -10.31 -15.94 3.13
CA ILE A 168 -11.11 -15.56 1.97
C ILE A 168 -12.52 -15.21 2.48
N GLY A 169 -12.75 -13.91 2.68
CA GLY A 169 -13.97 -13.39 3.28
C GLY A 169 -14.03 -11.88 3.29
N VAL A 170 -15.18 -11.33 3.66
CA VAL A 170 -15.46 -9.88 3.74
C VAL A 170 -16.16 -9.58 5.04
N ILE A 171 -15.76 -8.52 5.71
CA ILE A 171 -16.43 -8.01 6.92
C ILE A 171 -16.78 -6.54 6.78
N ILE A 172 -17.91 -6.15 7.34
CA ILE A 172 -18.25 -4.76 7.68
C ILE A 172 -18.61 -4.78 9.16
N GLN A 173 -17.93 -3.95 9.94
CA GLN A 173 -18.12 -3.88 11.39
C GLN A 173 -18.59 -2.51 11.82
N THR A 174 -19.53 -2.47 12.76
CA THR A 174 -19.95 -1.27 13.47
C THR A 174 -20.17 -1.59 14.94
N LEU A 175 -20.02 -0.60 15.81
CA LEU A 175 -20.32 -0.73 17.24
C LEU A 175 -21.71 -0.18 17.51
N ASN A 176 -22.53 -0.92 18.31
CA ASN A 176 -23.76 -0.41 18.87
C ASN A 176 -23.52 0.08 20.30
N TYR A 177 -23.69 1.38 20.53
CA TYR A 177 -23.52 2.05 21.82
C TYR A 177 -24.80 2.68 22.34
N GLU A 178 -25.97 2.33 21.79
CA GLU A 178 -27.28 2.83 22.21
C GLU A 178 -27.52 2.66 23.69
N GLN A 179 -27.30 1.45 24.22
CA GLN A 179 -27.52 1.15 25.65
C GLN A 179 -26.57 1.96 26.55
N LEU A 180 -25.36 2.25 26.12
CA LEU A 180 -24.44 3.12 26.83
C LEU A 180 -24.98 4.55 26.88
N PHE A 181 -25.45 5.08 25.76
CA PHE A 181 -26.07 6.42 25.71
C PHE A 181 -27.27 6.55 26.63
N ASN A 182 -28.15 5.55 26.62
CA ASN A 182 -29.29 5.51 27.50
C ASN A 182 -28.89 5.54 29.00
N LYS A 183 -27.84 4.80 29.39
CA LYS A 183 -27.34 4.78 30.78
C LYS A 183 -26.78 6.11 31.26
N ILE A 184 -26.19 6.91 30.36
CA ILE A 184 -25.61 8.23 30.71
C ILE A 184 -26.53 9.39 30.37
N GLY A 185 -27.79 9.13 29.99
CA GLY A 185 -28.80 10.15 29.72
C GLY A 185 -28.60 10.91 28.41
N LEU A 186 -27.88 10.35 27.44
CA LEU A 186 -27.72 10.91 26.10
C LEU A 186 -28.73 10.31 25.13
N ALA A 187 -29.28 11.14 24.25
CA ALA A 187 -30.14 10.71 23.16
C ALA A 187 -29.56 11.24 21.82
N SER A 188 -29.42 10.35 20.84
CA SER A 188 -29.07 10.74 19.48
C SER A 188 -30.34 11.14 18.72
N VAL A 189 -30.34 12.36 18.15
CA VAL A 189 -31.43 12.84 17.32
C VAL A 189 -30.94 13.00 15.90
N VAL A 190 -31.56 12.27 14.96
CA VAL A 190 -31.15 12.24 13.56
C VAL A 190 -32.27 12.73 12.65
N PHE A 191 -32.00 13.76 11.86
CA PHE A 191 -32.88 14.20 10.77
C PHE A 191 -32.29 13.67 9.46
N LYS A 192 -33.07 12.88 8.71
CA LYS A 192 -32.57 12.19 7.51
C LYS A 192 -33.53 12.32 6.33
N SER A 193 -32.99 12.44 5.14
CA SER A 193 -33.76 12.57 3.89
C SER A 193 -34.29 11.23 3.37
N GLY A 194 -33.88 10.10 3.91
CA GLY A 194 -34.30 8.78 3.46
C GLY A 194 -34.08 7.69 4.50
N LYS A 195 -34.82 6.59 4.38
CA LYS A 195 -34.87 5.48 5.34
C LYS A 195 -33.49 4.96 5.74
N PHE A 196 -32.61 4.77 4.78
CA PHE A 196 -31.28 4.14 4.96
C PHE A 196 -30.12 5.12 5.12
N LYS A 197 -30.40 6.45 5.23
CA LYS A 197 -29.31 7.44 5.22
C LYS A 197 -28.41 7.39 6.45
N ASP A 198 -28.90 6.84 7.56
CA ASP A 198 -28.20 6.61 8.82
C ASP A 198 -27.95 5.12 9.09
N ILE A 199 -27.85 4.32 8.04
CA ILE A 199 -27.47 2.90 8.15
C ILE A 199 -26.10 2.78 8.83
N LEU A 200 -25.91 1.74 9.65
CA LEU A 200 -24.72 1.54 10.50
C LEU A 200 -24.58 2.55 11.64
N ASN A 201 -25.60 3.35 11.94
CA ASN A 201 -25.61 4.23 13.11
C ASN A 201 -25.66 3.39 14.40
N GLY A 202 -24.58 3.44 15.19
CA GLY A 202 -24.46 2.69 16.44
C GLY A 202 -25.29 3.24 17.60
N ALA A 203 -25.92 4.43 17.47
CA ALA A 203 -26.74 5.02 18.51
C ALA A 203 -28.19 4.50 18.53
N ARG A 204 -28.55 3.56 17.66
CA ARG A 204 -29.85 2.91 17.59
C ARG A 204 -29.74 1.44 17.14
N PRO A 205 -30.77 0.59 17.36
CA PRO A 205 -30.81 -0.74 16.78
C PRO A 205 -30.84 -0.67 15.24
N MET A 206 -30.18 -1.64 14.62
CA MET A 206 -30.27 -1.85 13.18
C MET A 206 -31.60 -2.55 12.84
N THR A 207 -32.29 -2.05 11.82
CA THR A 207 -33.53 -2.71 11.36
C THR A 207 -33.23 -4.01 10.58
N PRO A 208 -34.19 -4.93 10.45
CA PRO A 208 -34.02 -6.14 9.65
C PRO A 208 -33.65 -5.82 8.19
N GLU A 209 -34.28 -4.84 7.58
CA GLU A 209 -34.02 -4.47 6.19
C GLU A 209 -32.63 -3.84 6.01
N GLU A 210 -32.16 -3.06 7.00
CA GLU A 210 -30.79 -2.53 6.99
C GLU A 210 -29.76 -3.66 7.09
N ARG A 211 -30.04 -4.66 7.93
CA ARG A 211 -29.20 -5.86 8.06
C ARG A 211 -29.14 -6.64 6.74
N GLU A 212 -30.27 -6.85 6.09
CA GLU A 212 -30.35 -7.56 4.81
C GLU A 212 -29.57 -6.81 3.72
N LEU A 213 -29.71 -5.49 3.65
CA LEU A 213 -28.99 -4.65 2.68
C LEU A 213 -27.47 -4.74 2.88
N ILE A 214 -26.97 -4.63 4.11
CA ILE A 214 -25.53 -4.75 4.40
C ILE A 214 -25.02 -6.17 4.13
N GLN A 215 -25.79 -7.19 4.54
CA GLN A 215 -25.44 -8.59 4.28
C GLN A 215 -25.37 -8.88 2.77
N SER A 216 -26.30 -8.35 1.97
CA SER A 216 -26.29 -8.48 0.52
C SER A 216 -25.01 -7.83 -0.09
N PHE A 217 -24.64 -6.64 0.37
CA PHE A 217 -23.42 -5.98 -0.07
C PHE A 217 -22.15 -6.78 0.29
N VAL A 218 -22.08 -7.33 1.51
CA VAL A 218 -21.00 -8.21 1.95
C VAL A 218 -20.90 -9.43 1.05
N MET A 219 -22.03 -10.06 0.74
CA MET A 219 -22.05 -11.25 -0.12
C MET A 219 -21.66 -10.96 -1.56
N GLN A 220 -22.09 -9.84 -2.14
CA GLN A 220 -21.66 -9.43 -3.49
C GLN A 220 -20.14 -9.23 -3.55
N THR A 221 -19.56 -8.59 -2.53
CA THR A 221 -18.11 -8.38 -2.45
C THR A 221 -17.36 -9.70 -2.23
N TYR A 222 -17.90 -10.59 -1.41
CA TYR A 222 -17.38 -11.94 -1.21
C TYR A 222 -17.40 -12.77 -2.49
N ASP A 223 -18.48 -12.73 -3.25
CA ASP A 223 -18.59 -13.44 -4.53
C ASP A 223 -17.57 -12.96 -5.55
N LYS A 224 -17.25 -11.67 -5.57
CA LYS A 224 -16.14 -11.14 -6.38
C LYS A 224 -14.79 -11.74 -5.93
N PHE A 225 -14.50 -11.77 -4.64
CA PHE A 225 -13.26 -12.36 -4.11
C PHE A 225 -13.17 -13.85 -4.48
N LEU A 226 -14.22 -14.59 -4.18
CA LEU A 226 -14.31 -16.01 -4.51
C LEU A 226 -14.12 -16.27 -6.01
N GLY A 227 -14.74 -15.47 -6.86
CA GLY A 227 -14.60 -15.55 -8.32
C GLY A 227 -13.15 -15.33 -8.80
N ILE A 228 -12.42 -14.40 -8.19
CA ILE A 228 -11.00 -14.19 -8.48
C ILE A 228 -10.18 -15.40 -8.06
N VAL A 229 -10.36 -15.92 -6.84
CA VAL A 229 -9.65 -17.12 -6.39
C VAL A 229 -9.95 -18.31 -7.30
N SER A 230 -11.23 -18.53 -7.62
CA SER A 230 -11.67 -19.61 -8.51
C SER A 230 -10.97 -19.52 -9.87
N LYS A 231 -10.98 -18.34 -10.48
CA LYS A 231 -10.37 -18.08 -11.79
C LYS A 231 -8.85 -18.26 -11.76
N GLU A 232 -8.19 -17.65 -10.81
CA GLU A 232 -6.72 -17.58 -10.80
C GLU A 232 -6.06 -18.88 -10.28
N ARG A 233 -6.80 -19.66 -9.46
CA ARG A 233 -6.33 -20.96 -8.97
C ARG A 233 -6.90 -22.15 -9.75
N GLY A 234 -7.84 -21.93 -10.66
CA GLY A 234 -8.48 -23.01 -11.42
C GLY A 234 -9.31 -23.95 -10.55
N LEU A 235 -9.89 -23.45 -9.45
CA LEU A 235 -10.67 -24.23 -8.50
C LEU A 235 -12.16 -23.89 -8.60
N PRO A 236 -13.08 -24.87 -8.55
CA PRO A 236 -14.52 -24.59 -8.59
C PRO A 236 -14.97 -23.70 -7.42
N ALA A 237 -15.73 -22.64 -7.70
CA ALA A 237 -16.19 -21.69 -6.69
C ALA A 237 -17.03 -22.37 -5.59
N ASP A 238 -17.89 -23.32 -5.94
CA ASP A 238 -18.73 -24.04 -4.97
C ASP A 238 -17.89 -24.92 -4.03
N MET A 239 -16.84 -25.53 -4.53
CA MET A 239 -15.90 -26.28 -3.71
C MET A 239 -15.17 -25.35 -2.74
N LEU A 240 -14.65 -24.22 -3.23
CA LEU A 240 -14.02 -23.22 -2.38
C LEU A 240 -14.96 -22.73 -1.27
N ARG A 241 -16.20 -22.39 -1.64
CA ARG A 241 -17.22 -21.89 -0.71
C ARG A 241 -17.54 -22.89 0.40
N SER A 242 -17.64 -24.18 0.05
CA SER A 242 -18.01 -25.24 1.00
C SER A 242 -16.85 -25.76 1.85
N THR A 243 -15.59 -25.38 1.54
CA THR A 243 -14.42 -25.97 2.21
C THR A 243 -13.52 -24.94 2.90
N ILE A 244 -12.92 -24.02 2.16
CA ILE A 244 -11.82 -23.17 2.64
C ILE A 244 -12.05 -21.67 2.48
N ALA A 245 -13.11 -21.25 1.79
CA ALA A 245 -13.44 -19.84 1.59
C ALA A 245 -14.53 -19.35 2.55
N ASP A 246 -14.48 -19.78 3.80
CA ASP A 246 -15.39 -19.39 4.88
C ASP A 246 -14.79 -18.32 5.83
N GLY A 247 -13.69 -17.69 5.41
CA GLY A 247 -12.97 -16.70 6.20
C GLY A 247 -11.87 -17.28 7.10
N ARG A 248 -11.69 -18.61 7.11
CA ARG A 248 -10.62 -19.24 7.91
C ARG A 248 -9.23 -18.87 7.43
N ILE A 249 -8.29 -18.79 8.37
CA ILE A 249 -6.87 -18.69 8.06
C ILE A 249 -6.29 -20.09 7.77
N LEU A 250 -5.24 -20.13 6.98
CA LEU A 250 -4.49 -21.32 6.62
C LEU A 250 -3.00 -21.06 6.84
N SER A 251 -2.27 -22.13 7.18
CA SER A 251 -0.81 -22.13 7.08
C SER A 251 -0.36 -22.16 5.61
N GLY A 252 0.88 -21.78 5.32
CA GLY A 252 1.46 -21.96 3.97
C GLY A 252 1.36 -23.40 3.50
N LYS A 253 1.59 -24.37 4.40
CA LYS A 253 1.43 -25.81 4.12
C LYS A 253 0.01 -26.19 3.74
N ASP A 254 -1.00 -25.70 4.48
CA ASP A 254 -2.40 -25.97 4.18
C ASP A 254 -2.85 -25.30 2.89
N ALA A 255 -2.33 -24.11 2.62
CA ALA A 255 -2.58 -23.39 1.37
C ALA A 255 -2.01 -24.13 0.16
N LEU A 256 -0.81 -24.77 0.27
CA LEU A 256 -0.27 -25.62 -0.77
C LEU A 256 -1.14 -26.87 -0.98
N ASN A 257 -1.51 -27.56 0.09
CA ASN A 257 -2.37 -28.74 0.04
C ASN A 257 -3.73 -28.44 -0.60
N SER A 258 -4.25 -27.23 -0.36
CA SER A 258 -5.51 -26.73 -0.94
C SER A 258 -5.35 -26.11 -2.32
N LYS A 259 -4.15 -26.13 -2.92
CA LYS A 259 -3.83 -25.54 -4.23
C LYS A 259 -4.04 -24.00 -4.30
N LEU A 260 -4.10 -23.36 -3.16
CA LEU A 260 -4.18 -21.88 -3.09
C LEU A 260 -2.85 -21.20 -3.41
N ILE A 261 -1.72 -21.92 -3.30
CA ILE A 261 -0.38 -21.52 -3.70
C ILE A 261 0.29 -22.60 -4.53
N ASP A 262 1.42 -22.27 -5.16
CA ASP A 262 2.13 -23.16 -6.09
C ASP A 262 3.37 -23.81 -5.48
N GLY A 263 3.88 -23.30 -4.36
CA GLY A 263 5.05 -23.87 -3.70
C GLY A 263 5.34 -23.27 -2.33
N LEU A 264 6.19 -23.99 -1.60
CA LEU A 264 6.78 -23.52 -0.34
C LEU A 264 8.25 -23.18 -0.58
N GLY A 265 8.77 -22.21 0.17
CA GLY A 265 10.18 -21.81 0.12
C GLY A 265 10.46 -20.53 0.89
N GLN A 266 11.70 -20.08 0.78
CA GLN A 266 12.19 -18.81 1.31
C GLN A 266 12.21 -17.74 0.22
N ILE A 267 12.52 -16.50 0.57
CA ILE A 267 12.56 -15.40 -0.38
C ILE A 267 13.57 -15.63 -1.51
N GLU A 268 14.68 -16.32 -1.21
CA GLU A 268 15.71 -16.68 -2.19
C GLU A 268 15.18 -17.66 -3.24
N ASP A 269 14.29 -18.58 -2.85
CA ASP A 269 13.61 -19.49 -3.79
C ASP A 269 12.68 -18.73 -4.72
N ALA A 270 12.02 -17.70 -4.21
CA ALA A 270 11.21 -16.80 -5.03
C ALA A 270 12.08 -16.01 -6.04
N TYR A 271 13.28 -15.56 -5.64
CA TYR A 271 14.25 -14.96 -6.59
C TYR A 271 14.66 -15.94 -7.68
N ALA A 272 15.00 -17.17 -7.29
CA ALA A 272 15.38 -18.22 -8.24
C ALA A 272 14.23 -18.51 -9.23
N LYS A 273 12.99 -18.61 -8.70
CA LYS A 273 11.79 -18.81 -9.53
C LYS A 273 11.54 -17.64 -10.49
N ALA A 274 11.73 -16.41 -10.04
CA ALA A 274 11.59 -15.22 -10.88
C ALA A 274 12.67 -15.19 -11.99
N LYS A 275 13.92 -15.52 -11.66
CA LYS A 275 15.00 -15.67 -12.64
C LYS A 275 14.69 -16.74 -13.69
N GLN A 276 14.13 -17.87 -13.26
CA GLN A 276 13.70 -18.97 -14.14
C GLN A 276 12.59 -18.51 -15.11
N LEU A 277 11.53 -17.89 -14.57
CA LEU A 277 10.37 -17.46 -15.36
C LEU A 277 10.71 -16.29 -16.28
N GLY A 278 11.65 -15.44 -15.87
CA GLY A 278 12.15 -14.30 -16.65
C GLY A 278 13.24 -14.65 -17.66
N ASN A 279 13.65 -15.93 -17.77
CA ASN A 279 14.77 -16.39 -18.59
C ASN A 279 16.07 -15.58 -18.34
N ALA A 280 16.36 -15.23 -17.09
CA ALA A 280 17.47 -14.40 -16.68
C ALA A 280 18.22 -14.97 -15.46
N PRO A 281 18.88 -16.14 -15.60
CA PRO A 281 19.49 -16.85 -14.47
C PRO A 281 20.57 -16.03 -13.75
N GLU A 282 21.27 -15.18 -14.50
CA GLU A 282 22.38 -14.36 -14.00
C GLU A 282 21.94 -12.93 -13.59
N ALA A 283 20.63 -12.64 -13.58
CA ALA A 283 20.11 -11.33 -13.22
C ALA A 283 20.40 -10.96 -11.76
N SER A 284 20.71 -9.70 -11.52
CA SER A 284 20.74 -9.14 -10.16
C SER A 284 19.32 -8.94 -9.62
N VAL A 285 19.14 -9.15 -8.31
CA VAL A 285 17.89 -8.75 -7.63
C VAL A 285 18.06 -7.34 -7.08
N VAL A 286 17.16 -6.45 -7.48
CA VAL A 286 17.14 -5.05 -7.05
C VAL A 286 15.84 -4.75 -6.31
N LYS A 287 15.95 -4.23 -5.10
CA LYS A 287 14.81 -3.79 -4.29
C LYS A 287 14.47 -2.35 -4.65
N TYR A 288 13.19 -2.09 -4.86
CA TYR A 288 12.67 -0.74 -5.04
C TYR A 288 12.46 -0.10 -3.68
N GLY A 289 13.32 0.89 -3.37
CA GLY A 289 13.17 1.75 -2.20
C GLY A 289 12.30 2.96 -2.50
N PRO A 290 11.72 3.61 -1.47
CA PRO A 290 10.89 4.79 -1.67
C PRO A 290 11.65 5.87 -2.45
N PRO A 291 10.95 6.66 -3.29
CA PRO A 291 11.57 7.75 -4.01
C PRO A 291 12.17 8.76 -3.03
N PHE A 292 13.30 9.39 -3.45
CA PHE A 292 13.91 10.46 -2.67
C PHE A 292 12.96 11.65 -2.64
N SER A 293 12.50 12.03 -1.44
CA SER A 293 11.64 13.19 -1.22
C SER A 293 12.28 14.12 -0.21
N LEU A 294 12.56 15.36 -0.63
CA LEU A 294 13.03 16.43 0.27
C LEU A 294 12.03 16.72 1.39
N SER A 295 10.73 16.55 1.13
CA SER A 295 9.68 16.74 2.15
C SER A 295 9.78 15.72 3.30
N ARG A 296 10.29 14.50 3.05
CA ARG A 296 10.58 13.52 4.10
C ARG A 296 11.75 13.97 4.99
N ILE A 297 12.77 14.56 4.39
CA ILE A 297 13.93 15.10 5.13
C ILE A 297 13.48 16.27 5.99
N PHE A 298 12.72 17.22 5.45
CA PHE A 298 12.22 18.36 6.20
C PHE A 298 11.26 17.96 7.33
N ARG A 299 10.46 16.91 7.16
CA ARG A 299 9.64 16.36 8.27
C ARG A 299 10.49 15.73 9.36
N ALA A 300 11.48 14.92 9.01
CA ALA A 300 12.39 14.35 10.01
C ALA A 300 13.14 15.44 10.81
N PHE A 301 13.48 16.58 10.18
CA PHE A 301 14.05 17.73 10.89
C PHE A 301 13.00 18.57 11.63
N GLY A 302 11.76 18.63 11.16
CA GLY A 302 10.66 19.37 11.83
C GLY A 302 10.17 18.70 13.11
N GLU A 303 10.25 17.39 13.21
CA GLU A 303 9.93 16.65 14.44
C GLU A 303 10.95 16.89 15.57
N PHE A 304 12.16 17.37 15.27
CA PHE A 304 13.16 17.75 16.26
C PHE A 304 13.00 19.19 16.79
N GLY A 305 12.09 20.01 16.24
CA GLY A 305 11.92 21.42 16.55
C GLY A 305 10.59 21.83 17.20
N GLY A 306 9.70 20.90 17.53
CA GLY A 306 8.38 21.20 18.09
C GLY A 306 8.31 21.05 19.59
N ASP A 307 7.76 22.06 20.28
CA ASP A 307 7.45 22.10 21.70
C ASP A 307 6.91 20.77 22.22
N SER A 308 7.56 20.25 23.24
CA SER A 308 7.20 19.02 23.96
C SER A 308 5.86 19.22 24.70
N LYS A 309 4.74 19.11 24.00
CA LYS A 309 3.49 18.75 24.63
C LYS A 309 3.53 17.26 24.86
N ILE A 310 3.65 16.85 26.11
CA ILE A 310 3.44 15.45 26.52
C ILE A 310 1.95 15.16 26.30
N GLU A 311 1.55 14.87 25.06
CA GLU A 311 0.34 14.12 24.80
C GLU A 311 0.65 12.66 25.14
N LEU A 312 -0.07 12.13 26.11
CA LEU A 312 -0.10 10.68 26.37
C LEU A 312 -0.72 10.01 25.13
N GLN A 313 0.09 9.88 24.09
CA GLN A 313 -0.31 9.10 22.93
C GLN A 313 -0.18 7.63 23.33
N LEU A 314 -1.31 7.03 23.69
CA LEU A 314 -1.44 5.58 23.58
C LEU A 314 -0.94 5.19 22.19
N PRO A 315 -0.08 4.17 22.06
CA PRO A 315 0.49 3.79 20.79
C PRO A 315 -0.63 3.54 19.77
N LYS A 316 -0.84 4.47 18.85
CA LYS A 316 -1.82 4.35 17.75
C LYS A 316 -1.54 3.16 16.81
N GLN A 317 -0.46 2.43 17.09
CA GLN A 317 0.03 1.30 16.29
C GLN A 317 -0.55 -0.06 16.71
N LEU A 318 -1.28 -0.15 17.83
CA LEU A 318 -1.76 -1.43 18.35
C LEU A 318 -3.15 -1.84 17.86
N VAL A 319 -3.91 -0.91 17.27
CA VAL A 319 -5.24 -1.23 16.70
C VAL A 319 -5.36 -0.49 15.37
N PRO A 320 -5.52 -1.19 14.24
CA PRO A 320 -5.84 -0.54 12.98
C PRO A 320 -7.16 0.22 13.15
N GLN A 321 -7.14 1.54 12.94
CA GLN A 321 -8.37 2.34 12.97
C GLN A 321 -9.17 2.04 11.70
N LEU A 322 -10.08 1.07 11.80
CA LEU A 322 -11.02 0.78 10.73
C LEU A 322 -12.07 1.90 10.70
N GLU A 323 -12.26 2.52 9.55
CA GLU A 323 -13.28 3.53 9.36
C GLU A 323 -14.67 2.86 9.29
N SER A 324 -15.60 3.34 10.10
CA SER A 324 -16.97 2.84 10.08
C SER A 324 -17.60 3.01 8.70
N GLY A 325 -18.27 1.97 8.21
CA GLY A 325 -18.97 1.99 6.92
C GLY A 325 -18.12 1.64 5.71
N ARG A 326 -16.83 1.29 5.86
CA ARG A 326 -16.03 0.70 4.79
C ARG A 326 -16.02 -0.82 4.85
N ALA A 327 -15.98 -1.46 3.68
CA ALA A 327 -15.80 -2.90 3.58
C ALA A 327 -14.30 -3.25 3.62
N TYR A 328 -13.96 -4.27 4.39
CA TYR A 328 -12.58 -4.71 4.57
C TYR A 328 -12.41 -6.19 4.25
N PHE A 329 -11.30 -6.50 3.64
CA PHE A 329 -10.71 -7.83 3.59
C PHE A 329 -9.70 -7.93 4.74
N LEU A 330 -10.14 -8.35 5.92
CA LEU A 330 -9.31 -8.50 7.12
C LEU A 330 -9.65 -9.77 7.87
N PRO A 331 -8.66 -10.49 8.43
CA PRO A 331 -8.92 -11.55 9.39
C PRO A 331 -9.54 -10.98 10.67
N SER A 332 -10.40 -11.76 11.33
CA SER A 332 -11.16 -11.33 12.50
C SER A 332 -10.31 -10.89 13.69
N PHE A 333 -9.08 -11.39 13.82
CA PHE A 333 -8.14 -10.98 14.88
C PHE A 333 -7.48 -9.61 14.63
N TYR A 334 -7.70 -9.00 13.45
CA TYR A 334 -7.31 -7.63 13.13
C TYR A 334 -8.48 -6.65 13.23
N ALA A 335 -9.72 -7.13 13.33
CA ALA A 335 -10.86 -6.29 13.57
C ALA A 335 -10.97 -6.02 15.08
N PRO A 336 -11.08 -4.75 15.54
CA PRO A 336 -11.17 -4.40 16.95
C PRO A 336 -12.46 -4.90 17.61
#